data_fad4fe60dfd1fab1ad023707f8b2ad0b
#
_entry.id   fad4fe60dfd1fab1ad023707f8b2ad0b
#
_cell.length_a   1.000
_cell.length_b   1.000
_cell.length_c   1.000
_cell.angle_alpha   90.00
_cell.angle_beta   90.00
_cell.angle_gamma   90.00
#
_symmetry.space_group_name_H-M   'P 1'
#
loop_
_entity.id
_entity.type
_entity.pdbx_description
1 polymer ?
#
loop_
_entity_poly.entity_id
_entity_poly.type
_entity_poly.pdbx_seq_one_letter_code
_entity_poly.pdbx_strand_id
1 'polypeptide(L)'
;MANFDERLLNVDSNGVLKIPLEMWLAIAFLCRHWLLALAVTVSYRRNHDAALLLGSDFTWVVLALEVPTVCFFLLCILRSTNAGRFVRYLWQHAVWLPLGTIILHLGYVIWYLSASSYWLPWPELFLVSSALIDLAIGVAFIRSEYWQKVLSEFPVFTSKGQKK
;
A
#
# COMPACT_ATOMS: atom_id res chain seq x y z
N MET A 1 9.63 -6.14 29.48
CA MET A 1 9.12 -7.51 29.67
C MET A 1 7.70 -7.72 29.14
N ALA A 2 6.99 -6.68 28.66
CA ALA A 2 5.62 -6.77 28.11
C ALA A 2 5.51 -7.34 26.67
N ASN A 3 6.63 -7.60 25.99
CA ASN A 3 6.63 -7.91 24.56
C ASN A 3 6.42 -9.39 24.20
N PHE A 4 6.31 -10.28 25.17
CA PHE A 4 6.18 -11.72 24.86
C PHE A 4 4.73 -12.14 24.62
N ASP A 5 3.78 -11.53 25.34
CA ASP A 5 2.35 -11.86 25.24
C ASP A 5 1.69 -11.30 23.96
N GLU A 6 2.12 -10.12 23.49
CA GLU A 6 1.60 -9.56 22.23
C GLU A 6 2.00 -10.37 20.99
N ARG A 7 3.18 -11.02 21.03
CA ARG A 7 3.60 -11.90 19.92
C ARG A 7 2.71 -13.13 19.79
N LEU A 8 2.25 -13.69 20.91
CA LEU A 8 1.43 -14.91 20.90
C LEU A 8 0.02 -14.67 20.34
N LEU A 9 -0.51 -13.44 20.46
CA LEU A 9 -1.84 -13.07 19.99
C LEU A 9 -1.89 -12.66 18.51
N ASN A 10 -0.76 -12.20 17.94
CA ASN A 10 -0.71 -11.64 16.58
C ASN A 10 0.11 -12.46 15.58
N VAL A 11 0.27 -13.76 15.83
CA VAL A 11 1.01 -14.65 14.93
C VAL A 11 0.03 -15.39 14.01
N ASP A 12 0.40 -15.49 12.73
CA ASP A 12 -0.32 -16.26 11.73
C ASP A 12 -0.08 -17.77 11.92
N SER A 13 -0.88 -18.63 11.29
CA SER A 13 -0.71 -20.10 11.25
C SER A 13 0.70 -20.55 10.85
N ASN A 14 1.45 -19.69 10.18
CA ASN A 14 2.83 -19.91 9.74
C ASN A 14 3.91 -19.46 10.75
N GLY A 15 3.52 -19.02 11.95
CA GLY A 15 4.46 -18.55 12.98
C GLY A 15 5.05 -17.16 12.75
N VAL A 16 4.47 -16.36 11.85
CA VAL A 16 4.94 -15.03 11.45
C VAL A 16 3.95 -13.97 11.91
N LEU A 17 4.43 -12.77 12.22
CA LEU A 17 3.55 -11.66 12.61
C LEU A 17 2.52 -11.35 11.54
N LYS A 18 1.27 -11.21 11.95
CA LYS A 18 0.17 -10.79 11.07
C LYS A 18 0.38 -9.36 10.61
N ILE A 19 0.00 -9.09 9.38
CA ILE A 19 -0.07 -7.73 8.86
C ILE A 19 -1.21 -7.02 9.59
N PRO A 20 -0.96 -5.90 10.30
CA PRO A 20 -1.98 -5.19 11.06
C PRO A 20 -3.00 -4.52 10.15
N LEU A 21 -4.21 -4.30 10.66
CA LEU A 21 -5.28 -3.65 9.91
C LEU A 21 -4.89 -2.24 9.43
N GLU A 22 -4.17 -1.49 10.26
CA GLU A 22 -3.70 -0.15 9.93
C GLU A 22 -2.80 -0.15 8.68
N MET A 23 -1.96 -1.16 8.54
CA MET A 23 -1.11 -1.33 7.36
C MET A 23 -1.94 -1.65 6.11
N TRP A 24 -3.00 -2.46 6.23
CA TRP A 24 -3.94 -2.71 5.14
C TRP A 24 -4.69 -1.45 4.73
N LEU A 25 -5.13 -0.63 5.70
CA LEU A 25 -5.78 0.65 5.43
C LEU A 25 -4.81 1.63 4.74
N ALA A 26 -3.55 1.68 5.17
CA ALA A 26 -2.52 2.48 4.53
C ALA A 26 -2.28 2.05 3.07
N ILE A 27 -2.18 0.74 2.81
CA ILE A 27 -2.04 0.20 1.45
C ILE A 27 -3.28 0.57 0.60
N ALA A 28 -4.49 0.37 1.14
CA ALA A 28 -5.72 0.72 0.43
C ALA A 28 -5.77 2.22 0.09
N PHE A 29 -5.34 3.09 1.00
CA PHE A 29 -5.26 4.53 0.74
C PHE A 29 -4.24 4.86 -0.35
N LEU A 30 -3.06 4.23 -0.33
CA LEU A 30 -2.03 4.43 -1.35
C LEU A 30 -2.41 3.85 -2.73
N CYS A 31 -3.36 2.89 -2.78
CA CYS A 31 -3.93 2.32 -4.02
C CYS A 31 -5.30 2.92 -4.36
N ARG A 32 -5.65 4.08 -3.82
CA ARG A 32 -7.01 4.65 -3.90
C ARG A 32 -7.53 4.83 -5.31
N HIS A 33 -6.67 5.23 -6.26
CA HIS A 33 -7.10 5.43 -7.65
C HIS A 33 -7.35 4.10 -8.37
N TRP A 34 -6.59 3.05 -8.06
CA TRP A 34 -6.88 1.69 -8.55
C TRP A 34 -8.19 1.16 -7.99
N LEU A 35 -8.48 1.41 -6.69
CA LEU A 35 -9.74 1.03 -6.08
C LEU A 35 -10.92 1.78 -6.71
N LEU A 36 -10.75 3.08 -6.98
CA LEU A 36 -11.75 3.88 -7.69
C LEU A 36 -11.94 3.39 -9.12
N ALA A 37 -10.86 3.12 -9.86
CA ALA A 37 -10.94 2.58 -11.22
C ALA A 37 -11.69 1.24 -11.26
N LEU A 38 -11.40 0.36 -10.28
CA LEU A 38 -12.10 -0.91 -10.14
C LEU A 38 -13.59 -0.69 -9.84
N ALA A 39 -13.91 0.18 -8.88
CA ALA A 39 -15.29 0.49 -8.49
C ALA A 39 -16.10 1.03 -9.68
N VAL A 40 -15.50 1.96 -10.45
CA VAL A 40 -16.15 2.50 -11.66
C VAL A 40 -16.31 1.43 -12.72
N THR A 41 -15.31 0.59 -12.98
CA THR A 41 -15.41 -0.50 -13.96
C THR A 41 -16.53 -1.48 -13.62
N VAL A 42 -16.69 -1.80 -12.34
CA VAL A 42 -17.80 -2.66 -11.86
C VAL A 42 -19.15 -1.93 -11.97
N SER A 43 -19.18 -0.63 -11.65
CA SER A 43 -20.40 0.19 -11.72
C SER A 43 -20.83 0.48 -13.16
N TYR A 44 -19.87 0.66 -14.07
CA TYR A 44 -20.13 0.91 -15.49
C TYR A 44 -20.95 -0.22 -16.15
N ARG A 45 -20.77 -1.46 -15.70
CA ARG A 45 -21.60 -2.59 -16.16
C ARG A 45 -23.07 -2.47 -15.74
N ARG A 46 -23.38 -1.64 -14.73
CA ARG A 46 -24.74 -1.41 -14.23
C ARG A 46 -25.33 -0.08 -14.71
N ASN A 47 -24.52 1.00 -14.81
CA ASN A 47 -24.95 2.34 -15.19
C ASN A 47 -23.86 3.01 -16.04
N HIS A 48 -24.21 3.39 -17.27
CA HIS A 48 -23.28 4.08 -18.19
C HIS A 48 -22.74 5.44 -17.67
N ASP A 49 -23.45 6.04 -16.70
CA ASP A 49 -23.07 7.35 -16.11
C ASP A 49 -21.93 7.26 -15.08
N ALA A 50 -21.54 6.06 -14.67
CA ALA A 50 -20.46 5.88 -13.68
C ALA A 50 -19.09 6.38 -14.20
N ALA A 51 -18.89 6.45 -15.52
CA ALA A 51 -17.68 7.00 -16.10
C ALA A 51 -17.54 8.51 -15.84
N LEU A 52 -18.65 9.23 -15.61
CA LEU A 52 -18.64 10.66 -15.27
C LEU A 52 -18.07 10.91 -13.85
N LEU A 53 -18.10 9.90 -12.96
CA LEU A 53 -17.56 10.00 -11.61
C LEU A 53 -16.02 10.05 -11.58
N LEU A 54 -15.35 9.58 -12.65
CA LEU A 54 -13.89 9.62 -12.73
C LEU A 54 -13.35 11.01 -13.13
N GLY A 55 -14.20 11.88 -13.67
CA GLY A 55 -13.78 13.18 -14.19
C GLY A 55 -12.81 13.08 -15.38
N SER A 56 -12.57 14.21 -16.03
CA SER A 56 -11.59 14.33 -17.12
C SER A 56 -10.13 14.17 -16.65
N ASP A 57 -9.89 14.26 -15.35
CA ASP A 57 -8.56 14.33 -14.74
C ASP A 57 -8.02 12.98 -14.27
N PHE A 58 -8.78 11.90 -14.49
CA PHE A 58 -8.32 10.54 -14.23
C PHE A 58 -7.28 10.14 -15.28
N THR A 59 -6.07 10.63 -15.10
CA THR A 59 -4.95 10.36 -15.98
C THR A 59 -4.32 9.00 -15.66
N TRP A 60 -4.01 8.23 -16.70
CA TRP A 60 -3.20 6.99 -16.59
C TRP A 60 -1.90 7.19 -15.80
N VAL A 61 -1.42 8.44 -15.75
CA VAL A 61 -0.24 8.83 -14.98
C VAL A 61 -0.43 8.52 -13.50
N VAL A 62 -1.58 8.89 -12.90
CA VAL A 62 -1.85 8.67 -11.48
C VAL A 62 -1.90 7.18 -11.15
N LEU A 63 -2.52 6.37 -12.02
CA LEU A 63 -2.50 4.91 -11.87
C LEU A 63 -1.08 4.34 -11.95
N ALA A 64 -0.26 4.85 -12.87
CA ALA A 64 1.12 4.40 -13.02
C ALA A 64 1.97 4.73 -11.77
N LEU A 65 1.74 5.89 -11.12
CA LEU A 65 2.43 6.28 -9.89
C LEU A 65 2.15 5.33 -8.71
N GLU A 66 0.97 4.71 -8.67
CA GLU A 66 0.57 3.79 -7.61
C GLU A 66 0.98 2.32 -7.85
N VAL A 67 1.51 1.98 -9.04
CA VAL A 67 1.93 0.61 -9.38
C VAL A 67 2.86 -0.01 -8.33
N PRO A 68 3.87 0.69 -7.78
CA PRO A 68 4.72 0.08 -6.75
C PRO A 68 3.93 -0.37 -5.52
N THR A 69 2.92 0.41 -5.07
CA THR A 69 2.08 -0.01 -3.94
C THR A 69 1.17 -1.19 -4.31
N VAL A 70 0.67 -1.26 -5.54
CA VAL A 70 -0.08 -2.44 -6.02
C VAL A 70 0.82 -3.69 -5.99
N CYS A 71 2.08 -3.56 -6.41
CA CYS A 71 3.06 -4.65 -6.28
C CYS A 71 3.27 -5.04 -4.81
N PHE A 72 3.36 -4.07 -3.90
CA PHE A 72 3.47 -4.33 -2.48
C PHE A 72 2.24 -5.05 -1.91
N PHE A 73 1.04 -4.64 -2.30
CA PHE A 73 -0.21 -5.32 -1.95
C PHE A 73 -0.20 -6.79 -2.38
N LEU A 74 0.22 -7.06 -3.63
CA LEU A 74 0.34 -8.42 -4.14
C LEU A 74 1.39 -9.23 -3.35
N LEU A 75 2.52 -8.63 -2.98
CA LEU A 75 3.53 -9.27 -2.14
C LEU A 75 2.97 -9.64 -0.76
N CYS A 76 2.14 -8.77 -0.16
CA CYS A 76 1.48 -9.06 1.11
C CYS A 76 0.55 -10.29 1.01
N ILE A 77 -0.19 -10.43 -0.10
CA ILE A 77 -1.06 -11.59 -0.35
C ILE A 77 -0.24 -12.85 -0.63
N LEU A 78 0.82 -12.74 -1.42
CA LEU A 78 1.68 -13.85 -1.81
C LEU A 78 2.65 -14.29 -0.69
N ARG A 79 2.64 -13.62 0.45
CA ARG A 79 3.45 -13.94 1.63
C ARG A 79 3.02 -15.27 2.24
N SER A 80 3.58 -16.36 1.73
CA SER A 80 3.29 -17.72 2.18
C SER A 80 4.57 -18.55 2.34
N THR A 81 4.50 -19.65 3.08
CA THR A 81 5.62 -20.59 3.24
C THR A 81 6.10 -21.18 1.91
N ASN A 82 5.17 -21.33 0.95
CA ASN A 82 5.45 -21.89 -0.38
C ASN A 82 5.91 -20.83 -1.40
N ALA A 83 6.10 -19.58 -0.98
CA ALA A 83 6.49 -18.51 -1.89
C ALA A 83 7.85 -18.78 -2.54
N GLY A 84 7.92 -18.51 -3.85
CA GLY A 84 9.13 -18.66 -4.64
C GLY A 84 10.27 -17.74 -4.18
N ARG A 85 11.50 -18.05 -4.61
CA ARG A 85 12.70 -17.25 -4.29
C ARG A 85 12.56 -15.78 -4.70
N PHE A 86 11.88 -15.51 -5.80
CA PHE A 86 11.64 -14.16 -6.30
C PHE A 86 10.78 -13.33 -5.34
N VAL A 87 9.68 -13.89 -4.81
CA VAL A 87 8.83 -13.20 -3.84
C VAL A 87 9.58 -12.90 -2.55
N ARG A 88 10.42 -13.83 -2.08
CA ARG A 88 11.28 -13.62 -0.90
C ARG A 88 12.30 -12.50 -1.10
N TYR A 89 12.92 -12.46 -2.27
CA TYR A 89 13.85 -11.39 -2.62
C TYR A 89 13.17 -10.02 -2.67
N LEU A 90 12.00 -9.95 -3.33
CA LEU A 90 11.22 -8.71 -3.37
C LEU A 90 10.75 -8.28 -1.98
N TRP A 91 10.40 -9.24 -1.10
CA TRP A 91 9.97 -8.93 0.26
C TRP A 91 11.06 -8.23 1.08
N GLN A 92 12.32 -8.56 0.89
CA GLN A 92 13.44 -7.90 1.58
C GLN A 92 13.52 -6.40 1.27
N HIS A 93 13.00 -5.99 0.10
CA HIS A 93 12.96 -4.60 -0.35
C HIS A 93 11.54 -4.02 -0.35
N ALA A 94 10.57 -4.73 0.24
CA ALA A 94 9.17 -4.42 0.14
C ALA A 94 8.81 -3.02 0.71
N VAL A 95 9.54 -2.54 1.70
CA VAL A 95 9.34 -1.21 2.28
C VAL A 95 9.54 -0.07 1.26
N TRP A 96 10.41 -0.27 0.26
CA TRP A 96 10.70 0.74 -0.75
C TRP A 96 9.58 0.93 -1.75
N LEU A 97 8.67 -0.04 -1.89
CA LEU A 97 7.56 0.05 -2.83
C LEU A 97 6.53 1.11 -2.39
N PRO A 98 5.96 1.08 -1.17
CA PRO A 98 5.05 2.14 -0.73
C PRO A 98 5.77 3.48 -0.57
N LEU A 99 7.02 3.51 -0.12
CA LEU A 99 7.80 4.75 -0.03
C LEU A 99 8.04 5.36 -1.41
N GLY A 100 8.35 4.52 -2.42
CA GLY A 100 8.47 4.95 -3.81
C GLY A 100 7.20 5.61 -4.34
N THR A 101 6.04 5.00 -4.10
CA THR A 101 4.74 5.59 -4.45
C THR A 101 4.53 6.95 -3.80
N ILE A 102 4.84 7.08 -2.50
CA ILE A 102 4.69 8.34 -1.77
C ILE A 102 5.59 9.42 -2.38
N ILE A 103 6.85 9.11 -2.67
CA ILE A 103 7.80 10.06 -3.28
C ILE A 103 7.30 10.49 -4.67
N LEU A 104 6.86 9.54 -5.50
CA LEU A 104 6.34 9.83 -6.84
C LEU A 104 5.08 10.68 -6.76
N HIS A 105 4.18 10.39 -5.83
CA HIS A 105 2.94 11.15 -5.66
C HIS A 105 3.20 12.57 -5.14
N LEU A 106 4.09 12.74 -4.17
CA LEU A 106 4.53 14.06 -3.70
C LEU A 106 5.16 14.87 -4.84
N GLY A 107 6.03 14.25 -5.62
CA GLY A 107 6.63 14.88 -6.80
C GLY A 107 5.58 15.33 -7.82
N TYR A 108 4.57 14.49 -8.07
CA TYR A 108 3.44 14.83 -8.95
C TYR A 108 2.63 16.02 -8.42
N VAL A 109 2.29 16.02 -7.11
CA VAL A 109 1.54 17.13 -6.49
C VAL A 109 2.32 18.44 -6.57
N ILE A 110 3.62 18.43 -6.26
CA ILE A 110 4.49 19.61 -6.37
C ILE A 110 4.53 20.10 -7.80
N TRP A 111 4.71 19.22 -8.78
CA TRP A 111 4.72 19.57 -10.19
C TRP A 111 3.39 20.17 -10.62
N TYR A 112 2.27 19.54 -10.26
CA TYR A 112 0.93 20.01 -10.59
C TYR A 112 0.67 21.40 -10.03
N LEU A 113 0.96 21.63 -8.74
CA LEU A 113 0.77 22.93 -8.10
C LEU A 113 1.67 24.02 -8.69
N SER A 114 2.88 23.67 -9.14
CA SER A 114 3.80 24.64 -9.77
C SER A 114 3.38 25.03 -11.20
N ALA A 115 2.71 24.11 -11.92
CA ALA A 115 2.24 24.32 -13.28
C ALA A 115 0.86 25.00 -13.34
N SER A 116 0.08 24.93 -12.26
CA SER A 116 -1.26 25.48 -12.15
C SER A 116 -1.21 27.00 -12.03
N SER A 117 -1.75 27.73 -13.03
CA SER A 117 -1.85 29.19 -13.00
C SER A 117 -3.06 29.72 -12.23
N TYR A 118 -4.03 28.86 -11.93
CA TYR A 118 -5.27 29.20 -11.24
C TYR A 118 -5.49 28.24 -10.06
N TRP A 119 -5.54 28.81 -8.86
CA TRP A 119 -5.91 28.06 -7.67
C TRP A 119 -7.42 27.89 -7.62
N LEU A 120 -7.91 26.67 -7.84
CA LEU A 120 -9.27 26.26 -7.55
C LEU A 120 -9.30 25.70 -6.12
N PRO A 121 -10.06 26.31 -5.17
CA PRO A 121 -9.88 26.01 -3.74
C PRO A 121 -10.15 24.55 -3.38
N TRP A 122 -11.06 23.86 -4.03
CA TRP A 122 -11.45 22.50 -3.64
C TRP A 122 -10.56 21.37 -4.19
N PRO A 123 -10.22 21.28 -5.49
CA PRO A 123 -9.38 20.21 -6.00
C PRO A 123 -7.96 20.25 -5.42
N GLU A 124 -7.40 21.46 -5.27
CA GLU A 124 -6.05 21.64 -4.75
C GLU A 124 -5.96 21.32 -3.25
N LEU A 125 -6.98 21.71 -2.46
CA LEU A 125 -7.06 21.36 -1.06
C LEU A 125 -7.13 19.83 -0.88
N PHE A 126 -7.87 19.13 -1.74
CA PHE A 126 -7.92 17.67 -1.72
C PHE A 126 -6.57 17.03 -2.05
N LEU A 127 -5.86 17.55 -3.07
CA LEU A 127 -4.52 17.08 -3.43
C LEU A 127 -3.52 17.28 -2.30
N VAL A 128 -3.50 18.45 -1.69
CA VAL A 128 -2.60 18.76 -0.56
C VAL A 128 -2.93 17.89 0.65
N SER A 129 -4.21 17.74 0.99
CA SER A 129 -4.60 16.89 2.13
C SER A 129 -4.25 15.43 1.90
N SER A 130 -4.44 14.90 0.67
CA SER A 130 -4.02 13.55 0.34
C SER A 130 -2.51 13.36 0.41
N ALA A 131 -1.72 14.35 -0.01
CA ALA A 131 -0.27 14.33 0.10
C ALA A 131 0.21 14.34 1.55
N LEU A 132 -0.47 15.07 2.44
CA LEU A 132 -0.17 15.05 3.88
C LEU A 132 -0.45 13.67 4.50
N ILE A 133 -1.54 13.02 4.11
CA ILE A 133 -1.84 11.65 4.55
C ILE A 133 -0.79 10.67 4.01
N ASP A 134 -0.41 10.78 2.74
CA ASP A 134 0.67 9.97 2.16
C ASP A 134 1.97 10.12 2.96
N LEU A 135 2.33 11.36 3.33
CA LEU A 135 3.50 11.64 4.15
C LEU A 135 3.40 11.00 5.55
N ALA A 136 2.23 11.10 6.19
CA ALA A 136 1.99 10.48 7.49
C ALA A 136 2.12 8.94 7.42
N ILE A 137 1.61 8.32 6.35
CA ILE A 137 1.79 6.89 6.07
C ILE A 137 3.27 6.57 5.88
N GLY A 138 4.02 7.38 5.14
CA GLY A 138 5.46 7.20 4.95
C GLY A 138 6.22 7.23 6.27
N VAL A 139 5.90 8.18 7.14
CA VAL A 139 6.47 8.26 8.50
C VAL A 139 6.13 6.99 9.31
N ALA A 140 4.90 6.47 9.19
CA ALA A 140 4.50 5.24 9.86
C ALA A 140 5.32 4.03 9.36
N PHE A 141 5.57 3.89 8.05
CA PHE A 141 6.43 2.83 7.50
C PHE A 141 7.86 2.89 8.03
N ILE A 142 8.39 4.11 8.28
CA ILE A 142 9.77 4.29 8.74
C ILE A 142 9.87 4.16 10.27
N ARG A 143 8.88 4.64 11.03
CA ARG A 143 8.98 4.74 12.50
C ARG A 143 8.28 3.63 13.27
N SER A 144 7.30 2.96 12.68
CA SER A 144 6.57 1.91 13.39
C SER A 144 7.44 0.66 13.55
N GLU A 145 7.86 0.38 14.77
CA GLU A 145 8.62 -0.83 15.10
C GLU A 145 7.86 -2.12 14.73
N TYR A 146 6.54 -2.10 14.90
CA TYR A 146 5.71 -3.25 14.55
C TYR A 146 5.72 -3.49 13.04
N TRP A 147 5.54 -2.45 12.21
CA TRP A 147 5.55 -2.57 10.75
C TRP A 147 6.92 -3.04 10.24
N GLN A 148 8.00 -2.50 10.82
CA GLN A 148 9.35 -2.94 10.47
C GLN A 148 9.58 -4.41 10.82
N LYS A 149 9.08 -4.88 11.98
CA LYS A 149 9.15 -6.29 12.35
C LYS A 149 8.35 -7.17 11.39
N VAL A 150 7.12 -6.78 11.02
CA VAL A 150 6.30 -7.50 10.03
C VAL A 150 7.03 -7.61 8.68
N LEU A 151 7.69 -6.53 8.23
CA LEU A 151 8.42 -6.49 6.97
C LEU A 151 9.74 -7.27 7.02
N SER A 152 10.39 -7.36 8.18
CA SER A 152 11.62 -8.13 8.35
C SER A 152 11.37 -9.64 8.43
N GLU A 153 10.16 -10.07 8.82
CA GLU A 153 9.82 -11.49 8.96
C GLU A 153 9.23 -12.04 7.65
N PHE A 154 9.72 -13.20 7.21
CA PHE A 154 9.14 -13.96 6.11
C PHE A 154 8.88 -15.39 6.56
N PRO A 155 7.73 -16.01 6.19
CA PRO A 155 7.42 -17.38 6.57
C PRO A 155 8.51 -18.35 6.07
N VAL A 156 9.17 -19.03 6.98
CA VAL A 156 10.16 -20.06 6.66
C VAL A 156 9.56 -21.42 6.98
N PHE A 157 9.70 -22.38 6.09
CA PHE A 157 9.35 -23.78 6.36
C PHE A 157 10.23 -24.29 7.48
N THR A 158 9.74 -24.26 8.71
CA THR A 158 10.42 -24.96 9.81
C THR A 158 9.98 -26.41 9.72
N SER A 159 10.83 -27.25 9.15
CA SER A 159 10.69 -28.73 9.19
C SER A 159 10.85 -29.23 10.64
N LYS A 160 9.99 -28.77 11.55
CA LYS A 160 9.85 -29.31 12.90
C LYS A 160 8.71 -30.31 12.92
N GLY A 161 8.89 -31.45 12.28
CA GLY A 161 7.87 -32.50 12.26
C GLY A 161 8.33 -33.88 11.77
N GLN A 162 9.61 -34.05 11.47
CA GLN A 162 10.15 -35.37 11.20
C GLN A 162 11.14 -35.81 12.30
N LYS A 163 10.61 -36.02 13.48
CA LYS A 163 11.19 -36.94 14.43
C LYS A 163 10.04 -37.69 15.10
N LYS A 164 9.60 -38.78 14.43
CA LYS A 164 9.32 -40.08 15.02
C LYS A 164 8.96 -41.04 13.93
#